data_d1acb2561a4a6a8ccfbc3e34ea92988b
#
_entry.id   d1acb2561a4a6a8ccfbc3e34ea92988b
#
_cell.length_a   1.000
_cell.length_b   1.000
_cell.length_c   1.000
_cell.angle_alpha   90.00
_cell.angle_beta   90.00
_cell.angle_gamma   90.00
#
_symmetry.space_group_name_H-M   'P 1'
#
loop_
_entity.id
_entity.type
_entity.pdbx_description
1 polymer ?
#
loop_
_entity_poly.entity_id
_entity_poly.type
_entity_poly.pdbx_seq_one_letter_code
_entity_poly.pdbx_strand_id
1 'polypeptide(L)'
;MMILSAGILGLSSCSDFLDQNSPSEMNQTTVYNSTYYTSLRVNKLYGGMGQDRTYSQDWSITTNINSDIELVDGLGNGAYEAGNRGAGNYNVSTGWSTLTDEWTAMYGIIEDANDIIEGIRQSPLFVEGNDSYQEMGRYLGEALTIRAMVYFDMLRYWGDIPMKLETSQPDLSNAFMAKTDRDVIMDTLMV
;
A
#
# COMPACT_ATOMS: atom_id res chain seq x y z
N MET A 1 -12.08 31.20 -62.78
CA MET A 1 -11.67 31.49 -61.41
C MET A 1 -12.65 30.78 -60.49
N MET A 2 -12.33 29.52 -60.10
CA MET A 2 -13.19 28.68 -59.24
C MET A 2 -12.67 28.84 -57.78
N ILE A 3 -13.54 29.32 -56.92
CA ILE A 3 -13.26 29.46 -55.49
C ILE A 3 -13.68 28.13 -54.83
N LEU A 4 -12.68 27.39 -54.35
CA LEU A 4 -12.86 26.14 -53.60
C LEU A 4 -13.16 26.52 -52.14
N SER A 5 -14.43 26.35 -51.73
CA SER A 5 -14.85 26.57 -50.35
C SER A 5 -14.49 25.30 -49.53
N ALA A 6 -13.42 25.38 -48.72
CA ALA A 6 -13.06 24.33 -47.78
C ALA A 6 -13.95 24.39 -46.56
N GLY A 7 -14.87 23.45 -46.44
CA GLY A 7 -15.69 23.25 -45.24
C GLY A 7 -14.82 22.74 -44.07
N ILE A 8 -14.74 23.52 -43.01
CA ILE A 8 -14.17 23.09 -41.74
C ILE A 8 -15.18 22.20 -41.03
N LEU A 9 -14.99 20.88 -41.12
CA LEU A 9 -15.70 19.91 -40.28
C LEU A 9 -15.20 20.06 -38.85
N GLY A 10 -15.99 20.68 -37.99
CA GLY A 10 -15.73 20.73 -36.57
C GLY A 10 -15.74 19.31 -35.98
N LEU A 11 -14.58 18.85 -35.54
CA LEU A 11 -14.44 17.66 -34.70
C LEU A 11 -14.93 18.03 -33.31
N SER A 12 -16.23 17.96 -33.05
CA SER A 12 -16.72 17.92 -31.67
C SER A 12 -16.38 16.55 -31.11
N SER A 13 -15.27 16.48 -30.40
CA SER A 13 -14.92 15.34 -29.58
C SER A 13 -15.95 15.24 -28.46
N CYS A 14 -16.74 14.17 -28.47
CA CYS A 14 -17.64 13.85 -27.38
C CYS A 14 -16.78 13.37 -26.20
N SER A 15 -16.42 14.23 -25.25
CA SER A 15 -15.71 13.90 -24.02
C SER A 15 -16.51 12.91 -23.16
N ASP A 16 -17.85 13.03 -23.16
CA ASP A 16 -18.75 12.17 -22.38
C ASP A 16 -18.75 10.68 -22.80
N PHE A 17 -18.29 10.38 -24.04
CA PHE A 17 -18.23 8.97 -24.50
C PHE A 17 -17.04 8.20 -23.86
N LEU A 18 -16.04 8.90 -23.36
CA LEU A 18 -14.86 8.31 -22.70
C LEU A 18 -15.00 8.27 -21.17
N ASP A 19 -15.96 8.97 -20.60
CA ASP A 19 -16.31 8.88 -19.20
C ASP A 19 -17.14 7.62 -18.92
N GLN A 20 -16.49 6.48 -18.92
CA GLN A 20 -17.09 5.23 -18.48
C GLN A 20 -17.12 5.19 -16.95
N ASN A 21 -18.17 5.71 -16.35
CA ASN A 21 -18.55 5.30 -15.00
C ASN A 21 -19.00 3.84 -15.07
N SER A 22 -18.10 2.90 -14.80
CA SER A 22 -18.46 1.49 -14.67
C SER A 22 -19.44 1.34 -13.49
N PRO A 23 -20.68 0.91 -13.72
CA PRO A 23 -21.64 0.71 -12.61
C PRO A 23 -21.23 -0.41 -11.65
N SER A 24 -20.18 -1.16 -11.97
CA SER A 24 -19.58 -2.21 -11.14
C SER A 24 -18.31 -1.77 -10.40
N GLU A 25 -17.74 -0.61 -10.68
CA GLU A 25 -16.63 -0.05 -9.90
C GLU A 25 -17.16 0.82 -8.77
N MET A 26 -16.94 0.36 -7.54
CA MET A 26 -17.17 1.18 -6.34
C MET A 26 -16.09 2.25 -6.28
N ASN A 27 -16.43 3.48 -6.68
CA ASN A 27 -15.52 4.61 -6.54
C ASN A 27 -15.26 4.93 -5.06
N GLN A 28 -14.16 5.60 -4.77
CA GLN A 28 -13.74 5.99 -3.42
C GLN A 28 -14.86 6.71 -2.65
N THR A 29 -15.60 7.62 -3.31
CA THR A 29 -16.72 8.34 -2.70
C THR A 29 -17.82 7.39 -2.20
N THR A 30 -18.21 6.39 -2.99
CA THR A 30 -19.23 5.41 -2.60
C THR A 30 -18.77 4.57 -1.41
N VAL A 31 -17.51 4.17 -1.39
CA VAL A 31 -16.94 3.35 -0.32
C VAL A 31 -16.93 4.12 1.01
N TYR A 32 -16.38 5.32 1.02
CA TYR A 32 -16.18 6.08 2.28
C TYR A 32 -17.40 6.91 2.71
N ASN A 33 -18.48 6.92 1.91
CA ASN A 33 -19.79 7.43 2.32
C ASN A 33 -20.69 6.34 2.96
N SER A 34 -20.12 5.19 3.30
CA SER A 34 -20.82 4.09 3.98
C SER A 34 -19.91 3.46 5.02
N THR A 35 -20.32 3.44 6.29
CA THR A 35 -19.56 2.76 7.36
C THR A 35 -19.40 1.28 7.07
N TYR A 36 -20.39 0.64 6.45
CA TYR A 36 -20.30 -0.77 6.05
C TYR A 36 -19.20 -1.00 5.02
N TYR A 37 -19.16 -0.23 3.94
CA TYR A 37 -18.12 -0.41 2.91
C TYR A 37 -16.74 0.02 3.42
N THR A 38 -16.66 1.05 4.26
CA THR A 38 -15.42 1.42 4.95
C THR A 38 -14.90 0.27 5.81
N SER A 39 -15.79 -0.41 6.55
CA SER A 39 -15.39 -1.58 7.36
C SER A 39 -14.82 -2.72 6.52
N LEU A 40 -15.36 -2.95 5.32
CA LEU A 40 -14.81 -3.95 4.39
C LEU A 40 -13.41 -3.58 3.89
N ARG A 41 -13.13 -2.29 3.67
CA ARG A 41 -11.79 -1.81 3.32
C ARG A 41 -10.79 -2.01 4.46
N VAL A 42 -11.21 -1.72 5.70
CA VAL A 42 -10.40 -1.98 6.90
C VAL A 42 -10.14 -3.49 7.07
N ASN A 43 -11.16 -4.33 6.87
CA ASN A 43 -10.98 -5.79 6.90
C ASN A 43 -10.00 -6.28 5.82
N LYS A 44 -10.03 -5.69 4.61
CA LYS A 44 -9.03 -5.97 3.56
C LYS A 44 -7.63 -5.61 4.02
N LEU A 45 -7.46 -4.48 4.71
CA LEU A 45 -6.17 -4.05 5.25
C LEU A 45 -5.61 -5.08 6.25
N TYR A 46 -6.42 -5.58 7.18
CA TYR A 46 -6.04 -6.69 8.06
C TYR A 46 -5.72 -7.98 7.28
N GLY A 47 -6.50 -8.28 6.23
CA GLY A 47 -6.24 -9.40 5.35
C GLY A 47 -4.88 -9.29 4.63
N GLY A 48 -4.44 -8.09 4.29
CA GLY A 48 -3.11 -7.82 3.74
C GLY A 48 -1.98 -8.20 4.68
N MET A 49 -2.16 -7.97 5.99
CA MET A 49 -1.18 -8.37 7.01
C MET A 49 -1.07 -9.90 7.16
N GLY A 50 -2.16 -10.64 6.94
CA GLY A 50 -2.19 -12.10 7.04
C GLY A 50 -1.74 -12.85 5.78
N GLN A 51 -1.18 -12.18 4.78
CA GLN A 51 -0.66 -12.82 3.56
C GLN A 51 0.68 -13.51 3.82
N ASP A 52 0.99 -14.56 3.04
CA ASP A 52 2.26 -15.30 3.15
C ASP A 52 3.48 -14.38 2.94
N ARG A 53 3.37 -13.43 2.02
CA ARG A 53 4.43 -12.43 1.72
C ARG A 53 4.55 -11.30 2.75
N THR A 54 3.77 -11.35 3.82
CA THR A 54 3.79 -10.38 4.91
C THR A 54 4.01 -11.10 6.24
N TYR A 55 3.21 -10.82 7.27
CA TYR A 55 3.44 -11.33 8.62
C TYR A 55 3.14 -12.82 8.82
N SER A 56 2.47 -13.49 7.86
CA SER A 56 2.13 -14.91 8.02
C SER A 56 3.34 -15.82 7.86
N GLN A 57 4.16 -15.65 6.82
CA GLN A 57 5.29 -16.54 6.54
C GLN A 57 6.59 -15.79 6.30
N ASP A 58 6.69 -15.02 5.21
CA ASP A 58 7.96 -14.50 4.72
C ASP A 58 8.62 -13.57 5.73
N TRP A 59 7.87 -12.66 6.34
CA TRP A 59 8.37 -11.77 7.38
C TRP A 59 8.92 -12.53 8.59
N SER A 60 8.20 -13.56 9.04
CA SER A 60 8.66 -14.39 10.16
C SER A 60 9.95 -15.13 9.84
N ILE A 61 10.07 -15.63 8.60
CA ILE A 61 11.26 -16.32 8.13
C ILE A 61 12.43 -15.34 8.05
N THR A 62 12.25 -14.19 7.40
CA THR A 62 13.35 -13.27 7.13
C THR A 62 13.86 -12.57 8.38
N THR A 63 13.01 -12.33 9.37
CA THR A 63 13.40 -11.64 10.61
C THR A 63 14.01 -12.55 11.65
N ASN A 64 13.70 -13.85 11.65
CA ASN A 64 14.08 -14.77 12.73
C ASN A 64 15.22 -15.75 12.37
N ILE A 65 15.30 -16.18 11.12
CA ILE A 65 16.21 -17.27 10.70
C ILE A 65 17.70 -16.98 10.93
N ASN A 66 18.11 -15.73 10.89
CA ASN A 66 19.51 -15.34 11.10
C ASN A 66 19.79 -14.94 12.56
N SER A 67 19.11 -15.56 13.50
CA SER A 67 19.38 -15.36 14.94
C SER A 67 20.24 -16.49 15.50
N ASP A 68 20.75 -16.28 16.70
CA ASP A 68 21.52 -17.28 17.45
C ASP A 68 20.65 -18.36 18.13
N ILE A 69 19.33 -18.21 18.05
CA ILE A 69 18.36 -19.10 18.69
C ILE A 69 17.49 -19.87 17.69
N GLU A 70 17.54 -19.53 16.41
CA GLU A 70 16.71 -20.17 15.38
C GLU A 70 17.57 -20.68 14.23
N LEU A 71 17.48 -21.99 13.97
CA LEU A 71 18.13 -22.68 12.88
C LEU A 71 17.09 -23.30 11.95
N VAL A 72 17.21 -23.03 10.65
CA VAL A 72 16.41 -23.73 9.64
C VAL A 72 17.06 -25.04 9.28
N ASP A 73 16.35 -26.16 9.51
CA ASP A 73 16.80 -27.48 9.12
C ASP A 73 16.90 -27.61 7.59
N GLY A 74 17.90 -28.33 7.11
CA GLY A 74 18.07 -28.64 5.69
C GLY A 74 18.79 -27.60 4.84
N LEU A 75 19.37 -26.55 5.40
CA LEU A 75 20.13 -25.53 4.66
C LEU A 75 21.39 -26.04 3.96
N GLY A 76 21.82 -27.26 4.20
CA GLY A 76 23.09 -27.79 3.68
C GLY A 76 23.09 -28.12 2.20
N ASN A 77 22.05 -28.76 1.67
CA ASN A 77 22.09 -29.40 0.34
C ASN A 77 20.77 -29.31 -0.44
N GLY A 78 20.34 -28.14 -0.81
CA GLY A 78 19.39 -28.01 -1.90
C GLY A 78 17.91 -28.14 -1.59
N ALA A 79 17.50 -28.32 -0.34
CA ALA A 79 16.08 -28.31 0.05
C ALA A 79 15.45 -26.91 -0.03
N TYR A 80 16.26 -25.87 0.05
CA TYR A 80 15.87 -24.49 -0.23
C TYR A 80 16.43 -24.07 -1.58
N GLU A 81 15.60 -23.60 -2.46
CA GLU A 81 16.03 -22.99 -3.72
C GLU A 81 17.06 -21.89 -3.46
N ALA A 82 17.95 -21.66 -4.42
CA ALA A 82 19.06 -20.73 -4.27
C ALA A 82 18.62 -19.31 -3.82
N GLY A 83 17.38 -18.89 -4.12
CA GLY A 83 16.76 -17.64 -3.70
C GLY A 83 16.49 -17.55 -2.19
N ASN A 84 16.18 -18.66 -1.53
CA ASN A 84 15.85 -18.68 -0.10
C ASN A 84 17.04 -18.97 0.81
N ARG A 85 18.18 -19.35 0.24
CA ARG A 85 19.41 -19.64 1.02
C ARG A 85 19.98 -18.42 1.73
N GLY A 86 19.73 -17.23 1.19
CA GLY A 86 20.20 -15.98 1.78
C GLY A 86 19.70 -15.75 3.20
N ALA A 87 18.44 -16.08 3.48
CA ALA A 87 17.87 -15.95 4.80
C ALA A 87 18.53 -16.87 5.85
N GLY A 88 18.87 -18.09 5.45
CA GLY A 88 19.35 -19.10 6.41
C GLY A 88 20.87 -19.17 6.56
N ASN A 89 21.66 -18.39 5.85
CA ASN A 89 23.13 -18.44 5.89
C ASN A 89 23.80 -17.08 6.06
N TYR A 90 23.07 -16.09 6.56
CA TYR A 90 23.54 -14.71 6.75
C TYR A 90 24.03 -14.00 5.48
N ASN A 91 23.65 -14.51 4.30
CA ASN A 91 24.05 -13.98 3.01
C ASN A 91 22.88 -13.33 2.27
N VAL A 92 22.20 -12.41 2.92
CA VAL A 92 21.10 -11.64 2.34
C VAL A 92 21.64 -10.69 1.28
N SER A 93 21.08 -10.74 0.08
CA SER A 93 21.45 -9.86 -1.03
C SER A 93 20.23 -9.16 -1.61
N THR A 94 20.47 -8.01 -2.26
CA THR A 94 19.41 -7.24 -2.96
C THR A 94 18.77 -8.00 -4.13
N GLY A 95 19.38 -9.09 -4.60
CA GLY A 95 18.83 -9.95 -5.64
C GLY A 95 17.95 -11.08 -5.13
N TRP A 96 17.73 -11.15 -3.84
CA TRP A 96 16.87 -12.20 -3.28
C TRP A 96 15.39 -11.89 -3.52
N SER A 97 14.69 -12.77 -4.26
CA SER A 97 13.32 -12.54 -4.72
C SER A 97 12.31 -12.42 -3.57
N THR A 98 12.47 -13.18 -2.49
CA THR A 98 11.59 -13.11 -1.32
C THR A 98 11.58 -11.72 -0.70
N LEU A 99 12.76 -11.09 -0.54
CA LEU A 99 12.84 -9.70 -0.02
C LEU A 99 12.15 -8.68 -0.93
N THR A 100 12.21 -8.87 -2.25
CA THR A 100 11.52 -8.02 -3.21
C THR A 100 10.00 -8.18 -3.10
N ASP A 101 9.54 -9.41 -2.93
CA ASP A 101 8.12 -9.73 -2.77
C ASP A 101 7.56 -9.19 -1.45
N GLU A 102 8.31 -9.33 -0.34
CA GLU A 102 7.98 -8.73 0.96
C GLU A 102 7.90 -7.20 0.88
N TRP A 103 8.92 -6.57 0.33
CA TRP A 103 8.94 -5.12 0.11
C TRP A 103 7.68 -4.64 -0.62
N THR A 104 7.35 -5.31 -1.72
CA THR A 104 6.18 -4.98 -2.52
C THR A 104 4.88 -5.18 -1.74
N ALA A 105 4.76 -6.28 -1.00
CA ALA A 105 3.58 -6.59 -0.20
C ALA A 105 3.40 -5.62 0.98
N MET A 106 4.48 -5.26 1.67
CA MET A 106 4.45 -4.28 2.76
C MET A 106 4.04 -2.88 2.28
N TYR A 107 4.59 -2.42 1.15
CA TYR A 107 4.12 -1.18 0.53
C TYR A 107 2.69 -1.27 0.01
N GLY A 108 2.20 -2.45 -0.35
CA GLY A 108 0.78 -2.69 -0.65
C GLY A 108 -0.13 -2.43 0.55
N ILE A 109 0.27 -2.84 1.75
CA ILE A 109 -0.47 -2.52 3.00
C ILE A 109 -0.45 -1.01 3.26
N ILE A 110 0.69 -0.36 3.06
CA ILE A 110 0.81 1.10 3.22
C ILE A 110 -0.11 1.84 2.24
N GLU A 111 -0.18 1.39 0.98
CA GLU A 111 -1.07 1.95 -0.03
C GLU A 111 -2.54 1.80 0.36
N ASP A 112 -2.97 0.60 0.78
CA ASP A 112 -4.33 0.35 1.26
C ASP A 112 -4.66 1.21 2.50
N ALA A 113 -3.71 1.39 3.41
CA ALA A 113 -3.89 2.27 4.57
C ALA A 113 -4.02 3.75 4.16
N ASN A 114 -3.21 4.22 3.21
CA ASN A 114 -3.31 5.58 2.70
C ASN A 114 -4.67 5.85 2.04
N ASP A 115 -5.18 4.91 1.23
CA ASP A 115 -6.51 4.99 0.62
C ASP A 115 -7.62 5.14 1.68
N ILE A 116 -7.56 4.34 2.76
CA ILE A 116 -8.52 4.42 3.86
C ILE A 116 -8.41 5.76 4.60
N ILE A 117 -7.20 6.20 4.93
CA ILE A 117 -6.95 7.45 5.64
C ILE A 117 -7.45 8.65 4.83
N GLU A 118 -7.12 8.70 3.55
CA GLU A 118 -7.53 9.76 2.64
C GLU A 118 -9.05 9.76 2.45
N GLY A 119 -9.64 8.61 2.16
CA GLY A 119 -11.06 8.46 1.93
C GLY A 119 -11.90 8.83 3.15
N ILE A 120 -11.50 8.42 4.36
CA ILE A 120 -12.20 8.79 5.59
C ILE A 120 -12.10 10.29 5.85
N ARG A 121 -10.92 10.90 5.68
CA ARG A 121 -10.74 12.35 5.90
C ARG A 121 -11.57 13.22 4.96
N GLN A 122 -11.90 12.70 3.78
CA GLN A 122 -12.76 13.39 2.80
C GLN A 122 -14.24 13.03 2.95
N SER A 123 -14.58 12.07 3.80
CA SER A 123 -15.94 11.56 3.96
C SER A 123 -16.84 12.55 4.74
N PRO A 124 -18.08 12.80 4.27
CA PRO A 124 -19.07 13.56 5.03
C PRO A 124 -19.53 12.84 6.32
N LEU A 125 -19.25 11.53 6.45
CA LEU A 125 -19.50 10.78 7.68
C LEU A 125 -18.49 11.08 8.78
N PHE A 126 -17.30 11.59 8.42
CA PHE A 126 -16.25 11.97 9.37
C PHE A 126 -16.27 13.47 9.69
N VAL A 127 -17.45 14.00 9.97
CA VAL A 127 -17.66 15.39 10.40
C VAL A 127 -18.26 15.38 11.79
N GLU A 128 -17.75 16.23 12.68
CA GLU A 128 -18.24 16.34 14.06
C GLU A 128 -19.74 16.63 14.07
N GLY A 129 -20.48 15.85 14.88
CA GLY A 129 -21.93 15.91 14.94
C GLY A 129 -22.66 14.92 14.01
N ASN A 130 -21.96 14.22 13.13
CA ASN A 130 -22.52 13.09 12.38
C ASN A 130 -22.58 11.84 13.26
N ASP A 131 -23.66 11.08 13.18
CA ASP A 131 -23.87 9.85 13.97
C ASP A 131 -22.77 8.80 13.72
N SER A 132 -22.16 8.79 12.53
CA SER A 132 -21.08 7.88 12.16
C SER A 132 -19.69 8.36 12.52
N TYR A 133 -19.54 9.57 13.05
CA TYR A 133 -18.23 10.21 13.30
C TYR A 133 -17.28 9.34 14.13
N GLN A 134 -17.80 8.78 15.24
CA GLN A 134 -17.02 7.95 16.15
C GLN A 134 -16.56 6.64 15.48
N GLU A 135 -17.43 6.02 14.69
CA GLU A 135 -17.11 4.78 13.98
C GLU A 135 -16.07 5.04 12.88
N MET A 136 -16.23 6.08 12.09
CA MET A 136 -15.26 6.49 11.08
C MET A 136 -13.91 6.85 11.71
N GLY A 137 -13.92 7.53 12.87
CA GLY A 137 -12.73 7.83 13.65
C GLY A 137 -11.98 6.59 14.13
N ARG A 138 -12.69 5.54 14.52
CA ARG A 138 -12.12 4.24 14.86
C ARG A 138 -11.42 3.61 13.66
N TYR A 139 -12.08 3.56 12.50
CA TYR A 139 -11.48 3.04 11.26
C TYR A 139 -10.24 3.81 10.82
N LEU A 140 -10.28 5.13 10.96
CA LEU A 140 -9.11 5.99 10.72
C LEU A 140 -7.95 5.63 11.65
N GLY A 141 -8.23 5.47 12.95
CA GLY A 141 -7.23 5.08 13.94
C GLY A 141 -6.61 3.71 13.65
N GLU A 142 -7.42 2.73 13.23
CA GLU A 142 -6.93 1.41 12.83
C GLU A 142 -5.98 1.51 11.62
N ALA A 143 -6.37 2.23 10.57
CA ALA A 143 -5.52 2.41 9.38
C ALA A 143 -4.21 3.15 9.69
N LEU A 144 -4.24 4.20 10.50
CA LEU A 144 -3.05 4.93 10.96
C LEU A 144 -2.12 4.02 11.76
N THR A 145 -2.67 3.23 12.68
CA THR A 145 -1.89 2.31 13.52
C THR A 145 -1.21 1.22 12.68
N ILE A 146 -1.94 0.59 11.76
CA ILE A 146 -1.38 -0.45 10.88
C ILE A 146 -0.29 0.15 9.99
N ARG A 147 -0.52 1.34 9.40
CA ARG A 147 0.50 2.01 8.60
C ARG A 147 1.78 2.29 9.40
N ALA A 148 1.64 2.82 10.61
CA ALA A 148 2.78 3.10 11.48
C ALA A 148 3.53 1.80 11.87
N MET A 149 2.81 0.74 12.18
CA MET A 149 3.40 -0.57 12.53
C MET A 149 4.18 -1.16 11.34
N VAL A 150 3.62 -1.14 10.14
CA VAL A 150 4.30 -1.65 8.94
C VAL A 150 5.56 -0.84 8.65
N TYR A 151 5.51 0.49 8.73
CA TYR A 151 6.70 1.33 8.59
C TYR A 151 7.75 1.02 9.64
N PHE A 152 7.36 0.89 10.91
CA PHE A 152 8.28 0.55 11.99
C PHE A 152 9.04 -0.74 11.71
N ASP A 153 8.34 -1.78 11.27
CA ASP A 153 8.97 -3.06 10.94
C ASP A 153 9.89 -2.93 9.71
N MET A 154 9.45 -2.24 8.66
CA MET A 154 10.27 -1.99 7.47
C MET A 154 11.56 -1.20 7.81
N LEU A 155 11.47 -0.20 8.69
CA LEU A 155 12.63 0.59 9.13
C LEU A 155 13.63 -0.25 9.91
N ARG A 156 13.16 -1.18 10.74
CA ARG A 156 14.04 -2.10 11.49
C ARG A 156 14.80 -3.04 10.57
N TYR A 157 14.21 -3.39 9.42
CA TYR A 157 14.78 -4.37 8.49
C TYR A 157 15.62 -3.73 7.39
N TRP A 158 15.10 -2.69 6.74
CA TRP A 158 15.75 -2.03 5.59
C TRP A 158 16.45 -0.70 5.91
N GLY A 159 16.26 -0.14 7.09
CA GLY A 159 16.79 1.18 7.46
C GLY A 159 16.00 2.30 6.78
N ASP A 160 16.70 3.24 6.13
CA ASP A 160 16.05 4.34 5.42
C ASP A 160 15.28 3.84 4.20
N ILE A 161 14.01 4.20 4.13
CA ILE A 161 13.09 3.78 3.06
C ILE A 161 12.26 4.96 2.54
N PRO A 162 11.62 4.88 1.37
CA PRO A 162 10.69 5.90 0.91
C PRO A 162 9.49 6.05 1.86
N MET A 163 9.20 7.31 2.27
CA MET A 163 8.02 7.61 3.09
C MET A 163 6.85 8.02 2.20
N LYS A 164 5.92 7.11 1.97
CA LYS A 164 4.73 7.31 1.15
C LYS A 164 3.50 7.49 2.05
N LEU A 165 2.96 8.70 2.14
CA LEU A 165 1.82 9.04 3.00
C LEU A 165 0.53 9.32 2.21
N GLU A 166 0.60 9.27 0.89
CA GLU A 166 -0.49 9.50 -0.05
C GLU A 166 -0.66 8.28 -0.96
N THR A 167 -1.84 8.12 -1.53
CA THR A 167 -2.10 7.10 -2.55
C THR A 167 -1.30 7.34 -3.81
N SER A 168 -1.08 6.29 -4.59
CA SER A 168 -0.44 6.38 -5.90
C SER A 168 -1.26 7.26 -6.83
N GLN A 169 -0.60 8.25 -7.45
CA GLN A 169 -1.28 9.14 -8.38
C GLN A 169 -1.33 8.53 -9.78
N PRO A 170 -2.46 8.72 -10.52
CA PRO A 170 -2.61 8.17 -11.87
C PRO A 170 -1.56 8.67 -12.87
N ASP A 171 -1.00 9.87 -12.66
CA ASP A 171 0.06 10.47 -13.46
C ASP A 171 1.47 10.00 -13.07
N LEU A 172 1.57 9.10 -12.10
CA LEU A 172 2.82 8.58 -11.54
C LEU A 172 3.73 9.64 -10.92
N SER A 173 3.22 10.83 -10.60
CA SER A 173 4.01 11.93 -10.03
C SER A 173 4.70 11.57 -8.71
N ASN A 174 4.12 10.64 -7.93
CA ASN A 174 4.65 10.13 -6.68
C ASN A 174 5.14 8.67 -6.74
N ALA A 175 5.43 8.14 -7.95
CA ALA A 175 5.88 6.76 -8.12
C ALA A 175 7.36 6.57 -7.76
N PHE A 176 8.19 7.60 -7.97
CA PHE A 176 9.62 7.55 -7.73
C PHE A 176 10.00 8.46 -6.57
N MET A 177 10.14 7.87 -5.40
CA MET A 177 10.47 8.60 -4.17
C MET A 177 11.88 8.23 -3.71
N ALA A 178 12.64 9.23 -3.28
CA ALA A 178 13.90 8.99 -2.59
C ALA A 178 13.63 8.37 -1.21
N LYS A 179 14.62 7.65 -0.68
CA LYS A 179 14.57 7.19 0.69
C LYS A 179 14.57 8.39 1.66
N THR A 180 13.83 8.25 2.73
CA THR A 180 13.73 9.19 3.83
C THR A 180 14.47 8.60 5.03
N ASP A 181 15.13 9.45 5.78
CA ASP A 181 15.79 9.05 7.03
C ASP A 181 14.78 8.41 7.99
N ARG A 182 15.16 7.29 8.60
CA ARG A 182 14.29 6.51 9.48
C ARG A 182 13.78 7.30 10.70
N ASP A 183 14.61 8.19 11.26
CA ASP A 183 14.21 8.99 12.41
C ASP A 183 13.13 10.00 12.02
N VAL A 184 13.23 10.59 10.81
CA VAL A 184 12.19 11.46 10.24
C VAL A 184 10.88 10.70 10.03
N ILE A 185 10.95 9.45 9.54
CA ILE A 185 9.76 8.62 9.37
C ILE A 185 9.12 8.31 10.73
N MET A 186 9.93 7.91 11.71
CA MET A 186 9.44 7.62 13.06
C MET A 186 8.77 8.84 13.69
N ASP A 187 9.40 10.00 13.65
CA ASP A 187 8.84 11.25 14.20
C ASP A 187 7.52 11.65 13.52
N THR A 188 7.39 11.34 12.21
CA THR A 188 6.18 11.67 11.45
C THR A 188 5.00 10.74 11.77
N LEU A 189 5.27 9.47 12.06
CA LEU A 189 4.23 8.43 12.21
C LEU A 189 3.81 8.17 13.65
N MET A 190 4.62 8.57 14.63
CA MET A 190 4.39 8.31 16.06
C MET A 190 3.73 9.51 16.77
N VAL A 191 3.42 10.58 16.07
CA VAL A 191 2.68 11.75 16.55
C VAL A 191 1.25 11.73 16.00
#